data_c330346c5ae5d310f31328a4cf72a970
#
_entry.id   c330346c5ae5d310f31328a4cf72a970
#
_cell.length_a   1.000
_cell.length_b   1.000
_cell.length_c   1.000
_cell.angle_alpha   90.00
_cell.angle_beta   90.00
_cell.angle_gamma   90.00
#
_symmetry.space_group_name_H-M   'P 1'
#
loop_
_entity.id
_entity.type
_entity.pdbx_description
1 polymer ?
#
loop_
_entity_poly.entity_id
_entity_poly.type
_entity_poly.pdbx_seq_one_letter_code
_entity_poly.pdbx_strand_id
1 'polypeptide(L)'
;MNWFEEKYGPWAVVTGASQGIGAEFCERLALAGINLVLVARDSGALDTLAKKLSTHNIQCRAVALDLSQPEAIALLAKQTQGLDIGLLVASAGFGSIGTLIDSDLDDECGMVAVNCSAVLAQCHFFGKRFATQRRGGIILLSSIVAFQGVPGSANYAATKAYVQSLAEGLALELQPFGVDVLAVAPGPVNTGFAKRAGMNMGKALSAKDIAQASLYALGKRTTTRPGWLSKLLGYSLAMLPRWGRTRVLQQVMRGMAKAKS
;
A
#
# COMPACT_ATOMS: atom_id res chain seq x y z
N MET A 1 27.44 5.95 4.21
CA MET A 1 26.13 5.28 4.41
C MET A 1 25.06 6.37 4.55
N ASN A 2 23.99 6.28 3.81
CA ASN A 2 22.91 7.28 3.88
C ASN A 2 22.03 6.94 5.10
N TRP A 3 21.62 7.94 5.90
CA TRP A 3 20.72 7.80 7.06
C TRP A 3 19.51 6.86 6.78
N PHE A 4 18.98 6.92 5.56
CA PHE A 4 17.85 6.08 5.16
C PHE A 4 18.25 4.59 5.11
N GLU A 5 19.43 4.29 4.59
CA GLU A 5 19.98 2.93 4.52
C GLU A 5 20.28 2.37 5.91
N GLU A 6 20.84 3.17 6.82
CA GLU A 6 21.12 2.74 8.20
C GLU A 6 19.84 2.35 8.93
N LYS A 7 18.77 3.09 8.74
CA LYS A 7 17.50 2.87 9.45
C LYS A 7 16.62 1.82 8.77
N TYR A 8 16.53 1.81 7.45
CA TYR A 8 15.56 1.03 6.69
C TYR A 8 16.18 0.02 5.71
N GLY A 9 17.49 -0.03 5.59
CA GLY A 9 18.22 -0.98 4.74
C GLY A 9 18.82 -2.14 5.54
N PRO A 10 19.72 -2.92 4.92
CA PRO A 10 20.05 -2.88 3.49
C PRO A 10 19.04 -3.55 2.56
N TRP A 11 18.00 -4.21 3.09
CA TRP A 11 16.95 -4.85 2.30
C TRP A 11 15.57 -4.32 2.61
N ALA A 12 14.74 -4.18 1.58
CA ALA A 12 13.32 -3.89 1.71
C ALA A 12 12.46 -4.97 1.04
N VAL A 13 11.31 -5.27 1.65
CA VAL A 13 10.26 -6.10 1.04
C VAL A 13 9.18 -5.20 0.48
N VAL A 14 8.84 -5.38 -0.80
CA VAL A 14 7.75 -4.65 -1.45
C VAL A 14 6.73 -5.66 -1.99
N THR A 15 5.53 -5.64 -1.44
CA THR A 15 4.42 -6.44 -1.97
C THR A 15 3.59 -5.65 -2.98
N GLY A 16 3.01 -6.33 -3.98
CA GLY A 16 2.41 -5.67 -5.13
C GLY A 16 3.45 -4.97 -6.02
N ALA A 17 4.68 -5.52 -6.07
CA ALA A 17 5.84 -4.91 -6.72
C ALA A 17 5.71 -4.82 -8.25
N SER A 18 4.92 -5.69 -8.90
CA SER A 18 4.91 -5.84 -10.36
C SER A 18 4.36 -4.63 -11.13
N GLN A 19 3.61 -3.73 -10.49
CA GLN A 19 2.98 -2.59 -11.17
C GLN A 19 2.61 -1.43 -10.22
N GLY A 20 2.29 -0.28 -10.81
CA GLY A 20 1.69 0.86 -10.10
C GLY A 20 2.57 1.42 -8.99
N ILE A 21 1.98 1.68 -7.83
CA ILE A 21 2.66 2.31 -6.69
C ILE A 21 3.78 1.39 -6.16
N GLY A 22 3.56 0.07 -6.10
CA GLY A 22 4.58 -0.88 -5.64
C GLY A 22 5.83 -0.88 -6.52
N ALA A 23 5.68 -0.87 -7.85
CA ALA A 23 6.80 -0.77 -8.78
C ALA A 23 7.59 0.55 -8.61
N GLU A 24 6.89 1.66 -8.38
CA GLU A 24 7.54 2.95 -8.14
C GLU A 24 8.28 3.01 -6.79
N PHE A 25 7.78 2.33 -5.75
CA PHE A 25 8.55 2.14 -4.52
C PHE A 25 9.84 1.37 -4.80
N CYS A 26 9.77 0.29 -5.60
CA CYS A 26 10.96 -0.47 -5.98
C CYS A 26 12.00 0.40 -6.69
N GLU A 27 11.58 1.22 -7.66
CA GLU A 27 12.45 2.16 -8.38
C GLU A 27 13.12 3.18 -7.43
N ARG A 28 12.34 3.78 -6.52
CA ARG A 28 12.88 4.76 -5.57
C ARG A 28 13.87 4.15 -4.59
N LEU A 29 13.56 2.95 -4.09
CA LEU A 29 14.42 2.22 -3.17
C LEU A 29 15.70 1.73 -3.86
N ALA A 30 15.61 1.26 -5.11
CA ALA A 30 16.78 0.89 -5.91
C ALA A 30 17.71 2.09 -6.14
N LEU A 31 17.17 3.25 -6.49
CA LEU A 31 17.92 4.50 -6.61
C LEU A 31 18.59 4.95 -5.29
N ALA A 32 18.04 4.54 -4.16
CA ALA A 32 18.63 4.79 -2.83
C ALA A 32 19.64 3.69 -2.40
N GLY A 33 19.95 2.72 -3.27
CA GLY A 33 20.91 1.65 -2.98
C GLY A 33 20.35 0.50 -2.13
N ILE A 34 19.03 0.41 -1.95
CA ILE A 34 18.38 -0.63 -1.13
C ILE A 34 18.12 -1.88 -1.97
N ASN A 35 18.58 -3.03 -1.50
CA ASN A 35 18.26 -4.33 -2.09
C ASN A 35 16.78 -4.67 -1.89
N LEU A 36 16.19 -5.45 -2.80
CA LEU A 36 14.74 -5.62 -2.86
C LEU A 36 14.31 -7.09 -2.89
N VAL A 37 13.34 -7.41 -2.04
CA VAL A 37 12.49 -8.60 -2.20
C VAL A 37 11.19 -8.14 -2.87
N LEU A 38 11.01 -8.53 -4.12
CA LEU A 38 9.89 -8.15 -4.97
C LEU A 38 8.81 -9.22 -4.88
N VAL A 39 7.63 -8.88 -4.36
CA VAL A 39 6.55 -9.85 -4.15
C VAL A 39 5.33 -9.50 -4.99
N ALA A 40 4.91 -10.40 -5.86
CA ALA A 40 3.66 -10.33 -6.64
C ALA A 40 3.28 -11.73 -7.15
N ARG A 41 2.13 -11.86 -7.82
CA ARG A 41 1.68 -13.14 -8.38
C ARG A 41 2.35 -13.49 -9.72
N ASP A 42 2.63 -12.47 -10.54
CA ASP A 42 3.18 -12.61 -11.88
C ASP A 42 4.72 -12.67 -11.82
N SER A 43 5.28 -13.88 -11.97
CA SER A 43 6.72 -14.12 -11.95
C SER A 43 7.44 -13.42 -13.11
N GLY A 44 6.85 -13.42 -14.31
CA GLY A 44 7.47 -12.79 -15.51
C GLY A 44 7.59 -11.27 -15.35
N ALA A 45 6.57 -10.63 -14.78
CA ALA A 45 6.62 -9.20 -14.46
C ALA A 45 7.67 -8.90 -13.36
N LEU A 46 7.81 -9.77 -12.37
CA LEU A 46 8.83 -9.63 -11.32
C LEU A 46 10.24 -9.78 -11.89
N ASP A 47 10.48 -10.76 -12.75
CA ASP A 47 11.79 -10.99 -13.39
C ASP A 47 12.19 -9.81 -14.27
N THR A 48 11.23 -9.27 -15.04
CA THR A 48 11.43 -8.08 -15.86
C THR A 48 11.81 -6.87 -14.99
N LEU A 49 11.09 -6.67 -13.90
CA LEU A 49 11.39 -5.58 -12.95
C LEU A 49 12.75 -5.78 -12.29
N ALA A 50 13.07 -6.99 -11.82
CA ALA A 50 14.35 -7.31 -11.19
C ALA A 50 15.53 -7.02 -12.12
N LYS A 51 15.44 -7.43 -13.40
CA LYS A 51 16.46 -7.11 -14.42
C LYS A 51 16.65 -5.60 -14.62
N LYS A 52 15.54 -4.87 -14.67
CA LYS A 52 15.59 -3.41 -14.77
C LYS A 52 16.26 -2.77 -13.55
N LEU A 53 15.91 -3.18 -12.34
CA LEU A 53 16.40 -2.60 -11.12
C LEU A 53 17.86 -2.96 -10.80
N SER A 54 18.35 -4.12 -11.28
CA SER A 54 19.75 -4.53 -11.10
C SER A 54 20.75 -3.58 -11.74
N THR A 55 20.32 -2.72 -12.70
CA THR A 55 21.17 -1.66 -13.27
C THR A 55 21.59 -0.59 -12.25
N HIS A 56 20.96 -0.55 -11.08
CA HIS A 56 21.30 0.36 -9.97
C HIS A 56 22.29 -0.25 -8.96
N ASN A 57 23.00 -1.33 -9.33
CA ASN A 57 23.97 -2.04 -8.47
C ASN A 57 23.36 -2.55 -7.14
N ILE A 58 22.10 -2.97 -7.16
CA ILE A 58 21.41 -3.61 -6.06
C ILE A 58 21.11 -5.07 -6.36
N GLN A 59 20.85 -5.85 -5.32
CA GLN A 59 20.33 -7.20 -5.43
C GLN A 59 18.82 -7.21 -5.42
N CYS A 60 18.20 -8.01 -6.28
CA CYS A 60 16.77 -8.24 -6.31
C CYS A 60 16.46 -9.72 -6.15
N ARG A 61 15.49 -10.04 -5.28
CA ARG A 61 14.91 -11.38 -5.12
C ARG A 61 13.45 -11.34 -5.53
N ALA A 62 13.11 -11.98 -6.64
CA ALA A 62 11.72 -12.13 -7.09
C ALA A 62 11.07 -13.29 -6.32
N VAL A 63 9.88 -13.06 -5.77
CA VAL A 63 9.09 -14.04 -5.03
C VAL A 63 7.66 -14.02 -5.59
N ALA A 64 7.35 -14.99 -6.45
CA ALA A 64 6.00 -15.18 -6.97
C ALA A 64 5.11 -15.77 -5.86
N LEU A 65 4.13 -14.98 -5.38
CA LEU A 65 3.33 -15.33 -4.23
C LEU A 65 1.93 -14.71 -4.31
N ASP A 66 0.91 -15.53 -4.05
CA ASP A 66 -0.45 -15.05 -3.86
C ASP A 66 -0.71 -14.80 -2.37
N LEU A 67 -0.82 -13.52 -2.01
CA LEU A 67 -1.02 -13.09 -0.63
C LEU A 67 -2.44 -13.38 -0.09
N SER A 68 -3.38 -13.84 -0.92
CA SER A 68 -4.68 -14.31 -0.45
C SER A 68 -4.62 -15.66 0.25
N GLN A 69 -3.53 -16.43 0.02
CA GLN A 69 -3.37 -17.76 0.56
C GLN A 69 -2.88 -17.74 2.02
N PRO A 70 -3.42 -18.61 2.90
CA PRO A 70 -3.07 -18.63 4.32
C PRO A 70 -1.57 -18.83 4.60
N GLU A 71 -0.88 -19.63 3.78
CA GLU A 71 0.54 -19.97 3.90
C GLU A 71 1.48 -18.89 3.35
N ALA A 72 0.95 -17.86 2.69
CA ALA A 72 1.74 -16.85 1.99
C ALA A 72 2.81 -16.19 2.88
N ILE A 73 2.45 -15.84 4.11
CA ILE A 73 3.39 -15.18 5.02
C ILE A 73 4.48 -16.12 5.52
N ALA A 74 4.15 -17.41 5.74
CA ALA A 74 5.16 -18.40 6.11
C ALA A 74 6.18 -18.62 4.97
N LEU A 75 5.70 -18.65 3.72
CA LEU A 75 6.57 -18.71 2.53
C LEU A 75 7.43 -17.45 2.40
N LEU A 76 6.85 -16.26 2.58
CA LEU A 76 7.59 -15.00 2.54
C LEU A 76 8.65 -14.94 3.65
N ALA A 77 8.32 -15.41 4.85
CA ALA A 77 9.27 -15.51 5.97
C ALA A 77 10.47 -16.38 5.61
N LYS A 78 10.24 -17.54 5.00
CA LYS A 78 11.31 -18.44 4.50
C LYS A 78 12.16 -17.77 3.42
N GLN A 79 11.53 -17.06 2.48
CA GLN A 79 12.23 -16.34 1.42
C GLN A 79 13.04 -15.12 1.91
N THR A 80 12.74 -14.59 3.08
CA THR A 80 13.44 -13.46 3.69
C THR A 80 14.40 -13.88 4.82
N GLN A 81 14.54 -15.18 5.05
CA GLN A 81 15.48 -15.72 6.04
C GLN A 81 16.93 -15.37 5.66
N GLY A 82 17.74 -14.96 6.64
CA GLY A 82 19.14 -14.56 6.43
C GLY A 82 19.36 -13.20 5.79
N LEU A 83 18.30 -12.52 5.32
CA LEU A 83 18.41 -11.15 4.82
C LEU A 83 18.21 -10.17 5.97
N ASP A 84 18.97 -9.09 6.01
CA ASP A 84 18.77 -8.00 6.97
C ASP A 84 17.71 -7.02 6.43
N ILE A 85 16.43 -7.37 6.62
CA ILE A 85 15.30 -6.55 6.18
C ILE A 85 15.08 -5.41 7.17
N GLY A 86 15.05 -4.17 6.67
CA GLY A 86 14.75 -2.98 7.46
C GLY A 86 13.47 -2.24 7.04
N LEU A 87 12.88 -2.58 5.88
CA LEU A 87 11.66 -1.93 5.40
C LEU A 87 10.65 -2.94 4.85
N LEU A 88 9.38 -2.77 5.23
CA LEU A 88 8.23 -3.39 4.58
C LEU A 88 7.40 -2.31 3.86
N VAL A 89 7.11 -2.51 2.59
CA VAL A 89 6.10 -1.75 1.84
C VAL A 89 4.97 -2.70 1.47
N ALA A 90 3.88 -2.68 2.24
CA ALA A 90 2.69 -3.47 1.98
C ALA A 90 1.78 -2.73 0.97
N SER A 91 2.12 -2.87 -0.33
CA SER A 91 1.44 -2.19 -1.42
C SER A 91 0.49 -3.10 -2.20
N ALA A 92 0.51 -4.42 -1.96
CA ALA A 92 -0.43 -5.34 -2.58
C ALA A 92 -1.86 -5.01 -2.14
N GLY A 93 -2.77 -4.98 -3.11
CA GLY A 93 -4.19 -4.73 -2.86
C GLY A 93 -4.94 -4.45 -4.15
N PHE A 94 -6.25 -4.63 -4.09
CA PHE A 94 -7.15 -4.29 -5.19
C PHE A 94 -8.47 -3.76 -4.66
N GLY A 95 -9.32 -3.27 -5.55
CA GLY A 95 -10.64 -2.77 -5.23
C GLY A 95 -11.63 -3.05 -6.35
N SER A 96 -12.91 -3.01 -6.01
CA SER A 96 -14.05 -3.14 -6.90
C SER A 96 -14.91 -1.88 -6.90
N ILE A 97 -15.67 -1.68 -7.98
CA ILE A 97 -16.74 -0.70 -8.07
C ILE A 97 -18.01 -1.40 -8.51
N GLY A 98 -19.06 -1.16 -7.76
CA GLY A 98 -20.39 -1.72 -7.93
C GLY A 98 -21.12 -1.74 -6.59
N THR A 99 -22.40 -2.05 -6.61
CA THR A 99 -23.15 -2.33 -5.40
C THR A 99 -22.72 -3.69 -4.83
N LEU A 100 -22.61 -3.80 -3.52
CA LEU A 100 -22.16 -5.05 -2.88
C LEU A 100 -23.08 -6.23 -3.20
N ILE A 101 -24.39 -5.97 -3.34
CA ILE A 101 -25.37 -7.02 -3.63
C ILE A 101 -25.29 -7.59 -5.05
N ASP A 102 -24.64 -6.88 -5.97
CA ASP A 102 -24.46 -7.28 -7.38
C ASP A 102 -23.01 -7.74 -7.66
N SER A 103 -22.12 -7.72 -6.65
CA SER A 103 -20.73 -8.15 -6.80
C SER A 103 -20.59 -9.66 -6.58
N ASP A 104 -19.52 -10.23 -7.09
CA ASP A 104 -19.12 -11.60 -6.78
C ASP A 104 -18.57 -11.65 -5.34
N LEU A 105 -19.14 -12.57 -4.52
CA LEU A 105 -18.76 -12.70 -3.12
C LEU A 105 -17.30 -13.17 -2.95
N ASP A 106 -16.82 -14.04 -3.83
CA ASP A 106 -15.45 -14.58 -3.77
C ASP A 106 -14.44 -13.47 -4.07
N ASP A 107 -14.73 -12.58 -5.02
CA ASP A 107 -13.91 -11.39 -5.28
C ASP A 107 -13.88 -10.44 -4.07
N GLU A 108 -15.02 -10.23 -3.42
CA GLU A 108 -15.11 -9.37 -2.23
C GLU A 108 -14.39 -9.99 -1.01
N CYS A 109 -14.51 -11.29 -0.80
CA CYS A 109 -13.77 -12.04 0.22
C CYS A 109 -12.27 -12.06 -0.09
N GLY A 110 -11.88 -12.26 -1.35
CA GLY A 110 -10.51 -12.19 -1.82
C GLY A 110 -9.90 -10.79 -1.58
N MET A 111 -10.70 -9.73 -1.72
CA MET A 111 -10.27 -8.37 -1.38
C MET A 111 -9.96 -8.23 0.11
N VAL A 112 -10.79 -8.76 1.00
CA VAL A 112 -10.54 -8.77 2.45
C VAL A 112 -9.30 -9.59 2.78
N ALA A 113 -9.13 -10.75 2.16
CA ALA A 113 -7.96 -11.61 2.36
C ALA A 113 -6.65 -10.87 2.02
N VAL A 114 -6.58 -10.19 0.87
CA VAL A 114 -5.38 -9.46 0.45
C VAL A 114 -5.21 -8.13 1.17
N ASN A 115 -6.27 -7.31 1.25
CA ASN A 115 -6.16 -5.94 1.76
C ASN A 115 -6.13 -5.87 3.29
N CYS A 116 -6.63 -6.88 4.01
CA CYS A 116 -6.70 -6.88 5.47
C CYS A 116 -5.87 -8.03 6.07
N SER A 117 -6.26 -9.29 5.83
CA SER A 117 -5.62 -10.44 6.49
C SER A 117 -4.14 -10.56 6.16
N ALA A 118 -3.78 -10.44 4.89
CA ALA A 118 -2.38 -10.47 4.47
C ALA A 118 -1.60 -9.27 5.01
N VAL A 119 -2.19 -8.07 5.06
CA VAL A 119 -1.56 -6.88 5.64
C VAL A 119 -1.31 -7.09 7.13
N LEU A 120 -2.30 -7.59 7.88
CA LEU A 120 -2.15 -7.91 9.30
C LEU A 120 -1.01 -8.90 9.54
N ALA A 121 -0.97 -9.99 8.78
CA ALA A 121 0.04 -11.03 8.92
C ALA A 121 1.45 -10.51 8.57
N GLN A 122 1.59 -9.66 7.54
CA GLN A 122 2.85 -8.97 7.22
C GLN A 122 3.28 -8.04 8.36
N CYS A 123 2.36 -7.22 8.88
CA CYS A 123 2.65 -6.32 9.99
C CYS A 123 3.08 -7.08 11.25
N HIS A 124 2.40 -8.18 11.58
CA HIS A 124 2.76 -9.01 12.72
C HIS A 124 4.16 -9.61 12.56
N PHE A 125 4.45 -10.23 11.40
CA PHE A 125 5.73 -10.88 11.15
C PHE A 125 6.89 -9.87 11.12
N PHE A 126 6.80 -8.85 10.28
CA PHE A 126 7.88 -7.85 10.15
C PHE A 126 7.95 -6.90 11.34
N GLY A 127 6.82 -6.56 11.95
CA GLY A 127 6.79 -5.74 13.17
C GLY A 127 7.54 -6.40 14.32
N LYS A 128 7.32 -7.69 14.58
CA LYS A 128 8.06 -8.47 15.56
C LYS A 128 9.57 -8.50 15.26
N ARG A 129 9.92 -8.72 13.98
CA ARG A 129 11.32 -8.73 13.51
C ARG A 129 12.00 -7.38 13.74
N PHE A 130 11.37 -6.29 13.32
CA PHE A 130 11.89 -4.92 13.44
C PHE A 130 12.00 -4.48 14.92
N ALA A 131 11.01 -4.85 15.75
CA ALA A 131 11.06 -4.60 17.18
C ALA A 131 12.28 -5.29 17.85
N THR A 132 12.59 -6.53 17.45
CA THR A 132 13.79 -7.25 17.90
C THR A 132 15.08 -6.58 17.41
N GLN A 133 15.09 -6.07 16.18
CA GLN A 133 16.23 -5.34 15.59
C GLN A 133 16.38 -3.93 16.15
N ARG A 134 15.39 -3.41 16.88
CA ARG A 134 15.31 -2.02 17.39
C ARG A 134 15.43 -0.96 16.28
N ARG A 135 15.04 -1.31 15.07
CA ARG A 135 15.01 -0.44 13.89
C ARG A 135 14.10 -1.00 12.81
N GLY A 136 13.65 -0.13 11.92
CA GLY A 136 12.91 -0.52 10.73
C GLY A 136 11.75 0.41 10.41
N GLY A 137 11.05 0.09 9.31
CA GLY A 137 9.89 0.84 8.85
C GLY A 137 8.83 -0.04 8.21
N ILE A 138 7.58 0.36 8.35
CA ILE A 138 6.41 -0.27 7.73
C ILE A 138 5.61 0.82 7.00
N ILE A 139 5.42 0.66 5.69
CA ILE A 139 4.57 1.52 4.88
C ILE A 139 3.35 0.73 4.46
N LEU A 140 2.15 1.22 4.80
CA LEU A 140 0.87 0.59 4.50
C LEU A 140 0.06 1.45 3.53
N LEU A 141 -0.40 0.85 2.43
CA LEU A 141 -1.21 1.55 1.42
C LEU A 141 -2.69 1.57 1.84
N SER A 142 -3.09 2.67 2.50
CA SER A 142 -4.47 3.05 2.77
C SER A 142 -5.10 3.76 1.53
N SER A 143 -6.04 4.65 1.71
CA SER A 143 -6.67 5.47 0.68
C SER A 143 -7.40 6.65 1.29
N ILE A 144 -7.67 7.69 0.51
CA ILE A 144 -8.57 8.79 0.91
C ILE A 144 -9.99 8.29 1.25
N VAL A 145 -10.42 7.14 0.73
CA VAL A 145 -11.72 6.52 1.04
C VAL A 145 -11.76 5.85 2.41
N ALA A 146 -10.63 5.70 3.09
CA ALA A 146 -10.51 5.06 4.40
C ALA A 146 -11.25 5.80 5.53
N PHE A 147 -11.55 7.08 5.36
CA PHE A 147 -12.06 7.93 6.43
C PHE A 147 -13.59 8.01 6.51
N GLN A 148 -14.31 7.34 5.62
CA GLN A 148 -15.78 7.29 5.57
C GLN A 148 -16.28 6.11 4.73
N GLY A 149 -17.59 5.80 4.82
CA GLY A 149 -18.23 4.85 3.91
C GLY A 149 -18.34 5.41 2.49
N VAL A 150 -18.18 4.55 1.48
CA VAL A 150 -18.25 4.94 0.06
C VAL A 150 -19.27 4.06 -0.66
N PRO A 151 -20.48 4.56 -0.95
CA PRO A 151 -21.46 3.83 -1.74
C PRO A 151 -20.91 3.45 -3.12
N GLY A 152 -21.12 2.22 -3.54
CA GLY A 152 -20.55 1.67 -4.78
C GLY A 152 -19.09 1.23 -4.67
N SER A 153 -18.52 1.26 -3.46
CA SER A 153 -17.17 0.73 -3.15
C SER A 153 -17.06 0.47 -1.64
N ALA A 154 -18.13 -0.06 -1.05
CA ALA A 154 -18.29 -0.16 0.39
C ALA A 154 -17.22 -1.05 1.04
N ASN A 155 -17.02 -2.26 0.50
CA ASN A 155 -16.04 -3.20 1.00
C ASN A 155 -14.59 -2.67 0.83
N TYR A 156 -14.26 -2.12 -0.34
CA TYR A 156 -12.94 -1.52 -0.54
C TYR A 156 -12.67 -0.39 0.48
N ALA A 157 -13.63 0.52 0.69
CA ALA A 157 -13.48 1.58 1.67
C ALA A 157 -13.30 1.03 3.10
N ALA A 158 -14.03 -0.04 3.45
CA ALA A 158 -13.88 -0.73 4.73
C ALA A 158 -12.49 -1.36 4.88
N THR A 159 -11.96 -2.04 3.84
CA THR A 159 -10.59 -2.60 3.89
C THR A 159 -9.54 -1.51 4.06
N LYS A 160 -9.71 -0.34 3.43
CA LYS A 160 -8.76 0.76 3.57
C LYS A 160 -8.88 1.49 4.91
N ALA A 161 -10.07 1.51 5.51
CA ALA A 161 -10.28 1.99 6.88
C ALA A 161 -9.60 1.06 7.90
N TYR A 162 -9.68 -0.25 7.71
CA TYR A 162 -8.93 -1.24 8.49
C TYR A 162 -7.42 -0.94 8.46
N VAL A 163 -6.85 -0.80 7.26
CA VAL A 163 -5.41 -0.51 7.09
C VAL A 163 -5.01 0.82 7.74
N GLN A 164 -5.85 1.85 7.63
CA GLN A 164 -5.59 3.15 8.23
C GLN A 164 -5.54 3.05 9.76
N SER A 165 -6.56 2.46 10.36
CA SER A 165 -6.68 2.30 11.80
C SER A 165 -5.57 1.40 12.36
N LEU A 166 -5.25 0.30 11.67
CA LEU A 166 -4.13 -0.59 12.04
C LEU A 166 -2.79 0.16 12.04
N ALA A 167 -2.52 0.96 11.01
CA ALA A 167 -1.28 1.72 10.91
C ALA A 167 -1.14 2.76 12.03
N GLU A 168 -2.23 3.46 12.39
CA GLU A 168 -2.25 4.46 13.46
C GLU A 168 -1.94 3.82 14.82
N GLY A 169 -2.56 2.67 15.13
CA GLY A 169 -2.28 1.92 16.36
C GLY A 169 -0.84 1.40 16.40
N LEU A 170 -0.42 0.70 15.35
CA LEU A 170 0.93 0.14 15.26
C LEU A 170 2.03 1.20 15.34
N ALA A 171 1.80 2.42 14.84
CA ALA A 171 2.78 3.49 14.91
C ALA A 171 3.16 3.82 16.36
N LEU A 172 2.20 3.82 17.28
CA LEU A 172 2.44 4.06 18.69
C LEU A 172 2.98 2.82 19.42
N GLU A 173 2.49 1.63 19.08
CA GLU A 173 2.96 0.37 19.68
C GLU A 173 4.41 0.07 19.34
N LEU A 174 4.86 0.38 18.11
CA LEU A 174 6.21 0.05 17.64
C LEU A 174 7.23 1.18 17.85
N GLN A 175 6.78 2.41 18.13
CA GLN A 175 7.65 3.57 18.39
C GLN A 175 8.71 3.30 19.48
N PRO A 176 8.39 2.65 20.65
CA PRO A 176 9.38 2.37 21.69
C PRO A 176 10.50 1.43 21.24
N PHE A 177 10.29 0.72 20.14
CA PHE A 177 11.26 -0.20 19.52
C PHE A 177 12.05 0.44 18.39
N GLY A 178 11.89 1.74 18.14
CA GLY A 178 12.60 2.44 17.05
C GLY A 178 12.06 2.14 15.65
N VAL A 179 10.84 1.60 15.55
CA VAL A 179 10.19 1.21 14.28
C VAL A 179 9.17 2.26 13.87
N ASP A 180 9.28 2.76 12.65
CA ASP A 180 8.35 3.73 12.09
C ASP A 180 7.23 3.05 11.31
N VAL A 181 5.99 3.51 11.48
CA VAL A 181 4.85 3.04 10.69
C VAL A 181 4.17 4.21 10.02
N LEU A 182 3.90 4.07 8.72
CA LEU A 182 3.28 5.10 7.89
C LEU A 182 2.07 4.54 7.14
N ALA A 183 0.90 5.13 7.35
CA ALA A 183 -0.24 4.99 6.45
C ALA A 183 -0.12 5.97 5.29
N VAL A 184 -0.21 5.48 4.07
CA VAL A 184 -0.26 6.30 2.86
C VAL A 184 -1.70 6.30 2.36
N ALA A 185 -2.35 7.46 2.37
CA ALA A 185 -3.74 7.64 1.95
C ALA A 185 -3.82 8.49 0.67
N PRO A 186 -3.48 7.92 -0.51
CA PRO A 186 -3.54 8.62 -1.77
C PRO A 186 -4.99 8.90 -2.18
N GLY A 187 -5.18 9.96 -2.96
CA GLY A 187 -6.38 10.17 -3.77
C GLY A 187 -6.36 9.31 -5.03
N PRO A 188 -7.11 9.69 -6.07
CA PRO A 188 -7.08 9.03 -7.37
C PRO A 188 -5.66 8.95 -7.96
N VAL A 189 -5.26 7.75 -8.40
CA VAL A 189 -3.94 7.48 -8.97
C VAL A 189 -4.10 6.84 -10.34
N ASN A 190 -3.34 7.32 -11.31
CA ASN A 190 -3.33 6.72 -12.64
C ASN A 190 -2.44 5.46 -12.63
N THR A 191 -3.04 4.32 -12.38
CA THR A 191 -2.35 3.01 -12.32
C THR A 191 -3.23 1.92 -12.92
N GLY A 192 -2.69 0.74 -13.13
CA GLY A 192 -3.46 -0.46 -13.51
C GLY A 192 -4.61 -0.80 -12.54
N PHE A 193 -4.57 -0.30 -11.31
CA PHE A 193 -5.67 -0.36 -10.36
C PHE A 193 -6.93 0.36 -10.87
N ALA A 194 -6.78 1.60 -11.37
CA ALA A 194 -7.88 2.37 -11.93
C ALA A 194 -8.53 1.64 -13.12
N LYS A 195 -7.69 1.05 -14.00
CA LYS A 195 -8.15 0.26 -15.14
C LYS A 195 -8.93 -0.99 -14.69
N ARG A 196 -8.43 -1.73 -13.68
CA ARG A 196 -9.12 -2.91 -13.13
C ARG A 196 -10.42 -2.52 -12.43
N ALA A 197 -10.43 -1.44 -11.66
CA ALA A 197 -11.63 -0.91 -10.99
C ALA A 197 -12.60 -0.21 -11.96
N GLY A 198 -12.26 -0.09 -13.25
CA GLY A 198 -13.08 0.56 -14.28
C GLY A 198 -13.28 2.06 -14.04
N MET A 199 -12.32 2.74 -13.41
CA MET A 199 -12.38 4.17 -13.12
C MET A 199 -11.72 4.99 -14.21
N ASN A 200 -12.38 6.05 -14.65
CA ASN A 200 -11.75 7.11 -15.42
C ASN A 200 -11.24 8.19 -14.44
N MET A 201 -9.93 8.24 -14.27
CA MET A 201 -9.27 9.12 -13.32
C MET A 201 -8.80 10.39 -14.04
N GLY A 202 -9.52 11.48 -13.95
CA GLY A 202 -9.14 12.78 -14.53
C GLY A 202 -7.70 13.22 -14.14
N LYS A 203 -7.51 14.33 -13.45
CA LYS A 203 -6.21 14.78 -12.91
C LYS A 203 -5.77 13.90 -11.74
N ALA A 204 -5.27 12.68 -12.03
CA ALA A 204 -4.75 11.75 -11.03
C ALA A 204 -3.26 12.00 -10.75
N LEU A 205 -2.83 11.69 -9.52
CA LEU A 205 -1.42 11.72 -9.15
C LEU A 205 -0.65 10.58 -9.85
N SER A 206 0.65 10.81 -10.10
CA SER A 206 1.51 9.71 -10.57
C SER A 206 1.86 8.79 -9.40
N ALA A 207 2.03 7.50 -9.69
CA ALA A 207 2.52 6.53 -8.72
C ALA A 207 3.91 6.92 -8.16
N LYS A 208 4.73 7.55 -9.02
CA LYS A 208 6.05 8.10 -8.68
C LYS A 208 5.97 9.14 -7.56
N ASP A 209 5.07 10.12 -7.68
CA ASP A 209 4.92 11.18 -6.68
C ASP A 209 4.46 10.62 -5.33
N ILE A 210 3.62 9.57 -5.37
CA ILE A 210 3.14 8.90 -4.17
C ILE A 210 4.28 8.17 -3.48
N ALA A 211 5.06 7.35 -4.19
CA ALA A 211 6.18 6.63 -3.62
C ALA A 211 7.22 7.59 -3.02
N GLN A 212 7.59 8.64 -3.74
CA GLN A 212 8.55 9.64 -3.27
C GLN A 212 8.05 10.37 -2.01
N ALA A 213 6.80 10.86 -2.01
CA ALA A 213 6.22 11.54 -0.86
C ALA A 213 6.10 10.63 0.36
N SER A 214 5.84 9.33 0.14
CA SER A 214 5.74 8.34 1.22
C SER A 214 7.09 8.06 1.87
N LEU A 215 8.12 7.82 1.09
CA LEU A 215 9.48 7.61 1.60
C LEU A 215 9.99 8.85 2.37
N TYR A 216 9.66 10.05 1.89
CA TYR A 216 9.98 11.29 2.61
C TYR A 216 9.22 11.45 3.93
N ALA A 217 7.98 10.94 4.01
CA ALA A 217 7.11 11.05 5.19
C ALA A 217 7.39 10.00 6.27
N LEU A 218 8.01 8.87 5.90
CA LEU A 218 8.36 7.78 6.83
C LEU A 218 9.28 8.31 7.95
N GLY A 219 8.97 7.96 9.19
CA GLY A 219 9.67 8.44 10.37
C GLY A 219 9.36 9.89 10.79
N LYS A 220 8.52 10.60 10.01
CA LYS A 220 8.11 11.99 10.31
C LYS A 220 6.62 12.12 10.60
N ARG A 221 5.80 11.19 10.15
CA ARG A 221 4.32 11.21 10.25
C ARG A 221 3.78 9.80 10.34
N THR A 222 2.64 9.62 10.97
CA THR A 222 1.90 8.35 11.00
C THR A 222 0.96 8.21 9.79
N THR A 223 0.52 9.32 9.22
CA THR A 223 -0.33 9.33 8.01
C THR A 223 0.14 10.40 7.03
N THR A 224 0.22 10.05 5.75
CA THR A 224 0.46 11.00 4.66
C THR A 224 -0.64 10.92 3.60
N ARG A 225 -1.02 12.10 3.09
CA ARG A 225 -1.94 12.24 1.94
C ARG A 225 -1.15 12.89 0.80
N PRO A 226 -0.52 12.09 -0.10
CA PRO A 226 0.24 12.64 -1.21
C PRO A 226 -0.61 13.52 -2.12
N GLY A 227 -0.03 14.63 -2.60
CA GLY A 227 -0.68 15.60 -3.48
C GLY A 227 -1.56 16.62 -2.76
N TRP A 228 -1.63 17.82 -3.34
CA TRP A 228 -2.40 18.93 -2.77
C TRP A 228 -3.91 18.68 -2.81
N LEU A 229 -4.41 18.06 -3.90
CA LEU A 229 -5.83 17.75 -4.05
C LEU A 229 -6.30 16.73 -3.00
N SER A 230 -5.50 15.69 -2.73
CA SER A 230 -5.80 14.68 -1.69
C SER A 230 -5.83 15.30 -0.29
N LYS A 231 -4.95 16.28 -0.03
CA LYS A 231 -4.96 17.05 1.21
C LYS A 231 -6.21 17.91 1.31
N LEU A 232 -6.51 18.70 0.26
CA LEU A 232 -7.67 19.57 0.23
C LEU A 232 -8.97 18.79 0.42
N LEU A 233 -9.18 17.71 -0.36
CA LEU A 233 -10.35 16.84 -0.22
C LEU A 233 -10.41 16.18 1.16
N GLY A 234 -9.29 15.71 1.67
CA GLY A 234 -9.23 15.10 3.00
C GLY A 234 -9.61 16.07 4.12
N TYR A 235 -9.13 17.31 4.07
CA TYR A 235 -9.47 18.34 5.06
C TYR A 235 -10.88 18.87 4.90
N SER A 236 -11.33 19.17 3.68
CA SER A 236 -12.70 19.66 3.43
C SER A 236 -13.76 18.62 3.82
N LEU A 237 -13.54 17.34 3.50
CA LEU A 237 -14.42 16.27 3.96
C LEU A 237 -14.38 16.11 5.49
N ALA A 238 -13.23 16.32 6.14
CA ALA A 238 -13.11 16.21 7.59
C ALA A 238 -13.97 17.22 8.35
N MET A 239 -14.28 18.36 7.75
CA MET A 239 -15.19 19.39 8.32
C MET A 239 -16.66 18.93 8.33
N LEU A 240 -17.03 17.96 7.53
CA LEU A 240 -18.39 17.42 7.46
C LEU A 240 -18.59 16.29 8.49
N PRO A 241 -19.80 16.14 9.05
CA PRO A 241 -20.13 14.94 9.83
C PRO A 241 -20.07 13.70 8.93
N ARG A 242 -19.83 12.53 9.53
CA ARG A 242 -19.57 11.27 8.79
C ARG A 242 -20.65 10.96 7.75
N TRP A 243 -21.93 11.17 8.08
CA TRP A 243 -23.05 10.96 7.15
C TRP A 243 -22.99 11.92 5.93
N GLY A 244 -22.56 13.16 6.13
CA GLY A 244 -22.39 14.15 5.06
C GLY A 244 -21.29 13.76 4.08
N ARG A 245 -20.14 13.28 4.60
CA ARG A 245 -19.01 12.74 3.78
C ARG A 245 -19.48 11.61 2.88
N THR A 246 -20.26 10.66 3.45
CA THR A 246 -20.80 9.52 2.70
C THR A 246 -21.72 9.97 1.55
N ARG A 247 -22.59 10.97 1.78
CA ARG A 247 -23.47 11.52 0.73
C ARG A 247 -22.70 12.23 -0.38
N VAL A 248 -21.69 13.03 -0.03
CA VAL A 248 -20.83 13.69 -1.02
C VAL A 248 -20.13 12.64 -1.91
N LEU A 249 -19.56 11.60 -1.31
CA LEU A 249 -18.90 10.54 -2.07
C LEU A 249 -19.89 9.72 -2.90
N GLN A 250 -21.13 9.55 -2.46
CA GLN A 250 -22.17 8.92 -3.28
C GLN A 250 -22.39 9.69 -4.59
N GLN A 251 -22.44 11.03 -4.56
CA GLN A 251 -22.59 11.84 -5.76
C GLN A 251 -21.36 11.73 -6.68
N VAL A 252 -20.15 11.75 -6.10
CA VAL A 252 -18.90 11.59 -6.85
C VAL A 252 -18.85 10.24 -7.55
N MET A 253 -19.17 9.14 -6.84
CA MET A 253 -19.17 7.79 -7.41
C MET A 253 -20.22 7.61 -8.51
N ARG A 254 -21.42 8.19 -8.33
CA ARG A 254 -22.46 8.20 -9.39
C ARG A 254 -22.00 8.95 -10.66
N GLY A 255 -21.26 10.05 -10.50
CA GLY A 255 -20.68 10.77 -11.63
C GLY A 255 -19.62 9.93 -12.38
N MET A 256 -18.81 9.18 -11.66
CA MET A 256 -17.80 8.27 -12.25
C MET A 256 -18.44 7.07 -12.96
N ALA A 257 -19.57 6.56 -12.45
CA ALA A 257 -20.29 5.45 -13.07
C ALA A 257 -21.04 5.85 -14.35
N LYS A 258 -21.62 7.05 -14.41
CA LYS A 258 -22.33 7.57 -15.61
C LYS A 258 -21.42 7.86 -16.81
N ALA A 259 -20.12 8.03 -16.61
CA ALA A 259 -19.15 8.18 -17.69
C ALA A 259 -18.85 6.85 -18.43
N LYS A 260 -19.50 5.77 -18.06
CA LYS A 260 -19.38 4.43 -18.66
C LYS A 260 -20.54 4.07 -19.63
N SER A 261 -21.62 4.79 -19.60
CA SER A 261 -22.77 4.65 -20.52
C SER A 261 -22.67 5.67 -21.65
#